data_5ec20932ee78c0f378654bc61fde8508
#
_entry.id   5ec20932ee78c0f378654bc61fde8508
#
_cell.length_a   1.000
_cell.length_b   1.000
_cell.length_c   1.000
_cell.angle_alpha   90.00
_cell.angle_beta   90.00
_cell.angle_gamma   90.00
#
_symmetry.space_group_name_H-M   'P 1'
#
loop_
_entity.id
_entity.type
_entity.pdbx_description
1 polymer ?
#
loop_
_entity_poly.entity_id
_entity_poly.type
_entity_poly.pdbx_seq_one_letter_code
_entity_poly.pdbx_strand_id
1 'polypeptide(L)'
;PYPEQNFPNRVFFGDTHLHTSYSADAGMIGNTLGPDEAYRFAKGETVTSSTGVKARLARPLDFLVVTDHAENLGLAPLLAVGDPKLLATEFGKALKGQIDAGNPAGAWKIWSDSKATGKDPLANNQEIYQSAWSRITAAAEHHNQPGQFTAFIGFEWTSNPGKNNLHRNVIFRGGKKNADTVVPFSNFDSFDPEDLWDWMARFEEKTGDKLLAIPHNGNLSNGLMFDDVTLSSKNPLDRDYAERRARWEPLYEVTQMKGDGEAHPMLSRTDEFADFETWDKGQLGPAPKTPDMLPREYAREALKRGLSYEAKLGINPFKFGLIGSTDSHTSLATTTEDNFFGKLAAVEPTADPVRF
;
A
#
# COMPACT_ATOMS: atom_id res chain seq x y z
N PRO A 1 -11.35 29.38 17.69
CA PRO A 1 -9.92 29.12 17.69
C PRO A 1 -9.54 28.59 19.07
N TYR A 2 -8.86 27.47 19.09
CA TYR A 2 -8.33 26.89 20.33
C TYR A 2 -6.93 27.46 20.50
N PRO A 3 -6.68 28.40 21.42
CA PRO A 3 -5.35 28.89 21.70
C PRO A 3 -4.48 27.71 22.16
N GLU A 4 -3.28 27.58 21.69
CA GLU A 4 -2.33 26.48 21.93
C GLU A 4 -2.45 25.24 21.01
N GLN A 5 -3.34 25.22 20.02
CA GLN A 5 -3.37 24.14 19.04
C GLN A 5 -2.72 24.58 17.72
N ASN A 6 -1.58 23.96 17.40
CA ASN A 6 -0.84 24.18 16.16
C ASN A 6 -1.37 23.30 15.01
N PHE A 7 -2.69 23.22 14.85
CA PHE A 7 -3.30 22.52 13.74
C PHE A 7 -3.39 23.42 12.50
N PRO A 8 -3.24 22.88 11.29
CA PRO A 8 -3.51 23.62 10.08
C PRO A 8 -4.97 24.08 10.06
N ASN A 9 -5.20 25.36 9.65
CA ASN A 9 -6.54 25.92 9.51
C ASN A 9 -7.20 25.57 8.16
N ARG A 10 -6.66 24.64 7.41
CA ARG A 10 -7.17 24.17 6.11
C ARG A 10 -7.10 22.67 6.01
N VAL A 11 -7.93 22.10 5.15
CA VAL A 11 -7.86 20.69 4.76
C VAL A 11 -6.81 20.52 3.66
N PHE A 12 -6.04 19.46 3.76
CA PHE A 12 -5.10 19.02 2.72
C PHE A 12 -5.67 17.79 2.02
N PHE A 13 -5.62 17.78 0.71
CA PHE A 13 -6.08 16.67 -0.13
C PHE A 13 -4.88 15.98 -0.77
N GLY A 14 -4.82 14.67 -0.64
CA GLY A 14 -3.73 13.88 -1.20
C GLY A 14 -4.06 12.40 -1.24
N ASP A 15 -3.08 11.60 -1.61
CA ASP A 15 -3.19 10.15 -1.66
C ASP A 15 -2.02 9.51 -0.92
N THR A 16 -2.32 8.57 -0.03
CA THR A 16 -1.32 7.83 0.75
C THR A 16 -1.14 6.40 0.27
N HIS A 17 -1.74 6.04 -0.89
CA HIS A 17 -1.71 4.68 -1.40
C HIS A 17 -1.78 4.65 -2.93
N LEU A 18 -0.62 4.68 -3.56
CA LEU A 18 -0.50 4.69 -5.01
C LEU A 18 0.63 3.79 -5.48
N HIS A 19 0.36 2.97 -6.50
CA HIS A 19 1.34 2.08 -7.12
C HIS A 19 1.76 2.59 -8.50
N THR A 20 3.07 2.46 -8.76
CA THR A 20 3.68 2.76 -10.05
C THR A 20 4.13 1.48 -10.75
N SER A 21 4.81 1.60 -11.89
CA SER A 21 5.43 0.46 -12.55
C SER A 21 6.48 -0.27 -11.68
N TYR A 22 6.89 0.34 -10.56
CA TYR A 22 7.84 -0.25 -9.61
C TYR A 22 7.18 -1.27 -8.68
N SER A 23 5.86 -1.24 -8.49
CA SER A 23 5.11 -2.37 -7.94
C SER A 23 5.13 -3.51 -8.94
N ALA A 24 5.54 -4.71 -8.50
CA ALA A 24 5.70 -5.83 -9.40
C ALA A 24 4.38 -6.19 -10.12
N ASP A 25 3.25 -6.16 -9.42
CA ASP A 25 1.94 -6.44 -9.99
C ASP A 25 1.48 -5.34 -10.96
N ALA A 26 1.55 -4.07 -10.56
CA ALA A 26 1.15 -2.95 -11.42
C ALA A 26 1.96 -2.93 -12.72
N GLY A 27 3.29 -3.06 -12.63
CA GLY A 27 4.17 -3.07 -13.78
C GLY A 27 3.97 -4.29 -14.69
N MET A 28 3.74 -5.48 -14.11
CA MET A 28 3.49 -6.70 -14.90
C MET A 28 2.10 -6.75 -15.54
N ILE A 29 1.13 -5.97 -15.04
CA ILE A 29 -0.19 -5.79 -15.66
C ILE A 29 -0.21 -4.63 -16.65
N GLY A 30 0.95 -4.04 -16.95
CA GLY A 30 1.11 -3.10 -18.04
C GLY A 30 1.21 -1.64 -17.64
N ASN A 31 1.34 -1.30 -16.36
CA ASN A 31 1.67 0.06 -15.95
C ASN A 31 3.12 0.38 -16.34
N THR A 32 3.31 1.41 -17.18
CA THR A 32 4.62 1.86 -17.65
C THR A 32 5.09 3.14 -16.97
N LEU A 33 4.22 3.79 -16.18
CA LEU A 33 4.52 5.06 -15.51
C LEU A 33 5.26 4.82 -14.20
N GLY A 34 6.34 5.56 -13.99
CA GLY A 34 7.15 5.51 -12.79
C GLY A 34 6.74 6.55 -11.73
N PRO A 35 7.52 6.62 -10.64
CA PRO A 35 7.29 7.59 -9.57
C PRO A 35 7.33 9.06 -10.03
N ASP A 36 8.15 9.39 -11.02
CA ASP A 36 8.24 10.75 -11.58
C ASP A 36 6.90 11.19 -12.19
N GLU A 37 6.32 10.36 -13.06
CA GLU A 37 5.03 10.63 -13.68
C GLU A 37 3.91 10.72 -12.64
N ALA A 38 3.94 9.86 -11.60
CA ALA A 38 2.97 9.88 -10.52
C ALA A 38 2.97 11.22 -9.78
N TYR A 39 4.14 11.72 -9.39
CA TYR A 39 4.25 13.03 -8.73
C TYR A 39 3.89 14.20 -9.67
N ARG A 40 4.27 14.13 -10.93
CA ARG A 40 3.90 15.16 -11.93
C ARG A 40 2.38 15.23 -12.11
N PHE A 41 1.72 14.08 -12.25
CA PHE A 41 0.26 14.01 -12.32
C PHE A 41 -0.39 14.59 -11.07
N ALA A 42 0.07 14.20 -9.87
CA ALA A 42 -0.45 14.72 -8.60
C ALA A 42 -0.32 16.24 -8.48
N LYS A 43 0.74 16.82 -9.03
CA LYS A 43 0.95 18.28 -9.11
C LYS A 43 0.11 18.97 -10.20
N GLY A 44 -0.72 18.23 -10.93
CA GLY A 44 -1.58 18.78 -11.98
C GLY A 44 -0.90 18.97 -13.33
N GLU A 45 0.26 18.36 -13.56
CA GLU A 45 0.88 18.33 -14.87
C GLU A 45 0.16 17.31 -15.78
N THR A 46 0.24 17.53 -17.09
CA THR A 46 -0.26 16.55 -18.06
C THR A 46 0.77 15.44 -18.24
N VAL A 47 0.34 14.20 -18.01
CA VAL A 47 1.11 12.98 -18.29
C VAL A 47 0.43 12.19 -19.40
N THR A 48 1.13 11.21 -19.95
CA THR A 48 0.55 10.26 -20.92
C THR A 48 0.39 8.92 -20.18
N SER A 49 -0.83 8.39 -20.12
CA SER A 49 -1.12 7.12 -19.45
C SER A 49 -0.44 5.93 -20.13
N SER A 50 -0.44 4.78 -19.51
CA SER A 50 0.16 3.55 -20.09
C SER A 50 -0.49 3.13 -21.41
N THR A 51 -1.73 3.56 -21.66
CA THR A 51 -2.46 3.32 -22.93
C THR A 51 -2.33 4.45 -23.96
N GLY A 52 -1.54 5.50 -23.66
CA GLY A 52 -1.28 6.61 -24.57
C GLY A 52 -2.26 7.78 -24.46
N VAL A 53 -3.21 7.75 -23.53
CA VAL A 53 -4.19 8.83 -23.30
C VAL A 53 -3.55 9.94 -22.46
N LYS A 54 -3.82 11.20 -22.79
CA LYS A 54 -3.39 12.35 -21.98
C LYS A 54 -4.26 12.47 -20.73
N ALA A 55 -3.60 12.52 -19.57
CA ALA A 55 -4.24 12.61 -18.26
C ALA A 55 -3.74 13.84 -17.51
N ARG A 56 -4.64 14.52 -16.81
CA ARG A 56 -4.32 15.68 -15.95
C ARG A 56 -5.39 15.83 -14.86
N LEU A 57 -4.98 16.12 -13.63
CA LEU A 57 -5.92 16.50 -12.58
C LEU A 57 -6.51 17.90 -12.84
N ALA A 58 -7.81 18.06 -12.65
CA ALA A 58 -8.46 19.37 -12.66
C ALA A 58 -7.97 20.27 -11.51
N ARG A 59 -7.69 19.65 -10.35
CA ARG A 59 -7.12 20.29 -9.17
C ARG A 59 -5.90 19.48 -8.70
N PRO A 60 -4.72 20.09 -8.57
CA PRO A 60 -3.55 19.43 -7.98
C PRO A 60 -3.84 18.95 -6.55
N LEU A 61 -3.18 17.86 -6.17
CA LEU A 61 -3.14 17.40 -4.77
C LEU A 61 -2.19 18.28 -3.95
N ASP A 62 -2.38 18.29 -2.63
CA ASP A 62 -1.46 18.93 -1.68
C ASP A 62 -0.28 18.01 -1.32
N PHE A 63 -0.49 16.67 -1.39
CA PHE A 63 0.53 15.67 -1.10
C PHE A 63 0.28 14.35 -1.84
N LEU A 64 1.35 13.55 -1.97
CA LEU A 64 1.29 12.18 -2.49
C LEU A 64 2.32 11.31 -1.79
N VAL A 65 1.96 10.05 -1.54
CA VAL A 65 2.90 8.98 -1.22
C VAL A 65 2.83 7.92 -2.30
N VAL A 66 3.94 7.65 -2.97
CA VAL A 66 4.09 6.44 -3.78
C VAL A 66 4.42 5.29 -2.84
N THR A 67 3.60 4.25 -2.83
CA THR A 67 3.69 3.10 -1.92
C THR A 67 3.80 1.79 -2.69
N ASP A 68 4.73 1.73 -3.63
CA ASP A 68 4.99 0.49 -4.37
C ASP A 68 5.26 -0.67 -3.41
N HIS A 69 4.78 -1.87 -3.76
CA HIS A 69 5.01 -3.09 -2.99
C HIS A 69 6.50 -3.32 -2.73
N ALA A 70 6.87 -3.61 -1.48
CA ALA A 70 8.24 -3.97 -1.11
C ALA A 70 8.69 -5.27 -1.79
N GLU A 71 7.76 -6.18 -2.02
CA GLU A 71 7.97 -7.49 -2.62
C GLU A 71 8.33 -7.38 -4.10
N ASN A 72 9.57 -7.74 -4.44
CA ASN A 72 10.11 -7.64 -5.80
C ASN A 72 10.04 -6.23 -6.40
N LEU A 73 10.31 -5.23 -5.56
CA LEU A 73 10.31 -3.81 -5.90
C LEU A 73 11.16 -3.52 -7.15
N GLY A 74 10.57 -2.83 -8.12
CA GLY A 74 11.24 -2.45 -9.35
C GLY A 74 11.40 -3.57 -10.39
N LEU A 75 10.80 -4.74 -10.19
CA LEU A 75 10.96 -5.90 -11.08
C LEU A 75 10.59 -5.59 -12.54
N ALA A 76 9.42 -5.01 -12.78
CA ALA A 76 8.93 -4.77 -14.15
C ALA A 76 9.78 -3.75 -14.93
N PRO A 77 10.12 -2.56 -14.41
CA PRO A 77 11.00 -1.64 -15.13
C PRO A 77 12.42 -2.19 -15.34
N LEU A 78 12.95 -3.00 -14.42
CA LEU A 78 14.26 -3.65 -14.60
C LEU A 78 14.22 -4.71 -15.70
N LEU A 79 13.13 -5.49 -15.79
CA LEU A 79 12.92 -6.43 -16.90
C LEU A 79 12.79 -5.70 -18.24
N ALA A 80 12.07 -4.58 -18.28
CA ALA A 80 11.85 -3.80 -19.49
C ALA A 80 13.15 -3.24 -20.07
N VAL A 81 14.08 -2.77 -19.22
CA VAL A 81 15.40 -2.27 -19.67
C VAL A 81 16.46 -3.37 -19.83
N GLY A 82 16.13 -4.62 -19.49
CA GLY A 82 17.07 -5.72 -19.58
C GLY A 82 18.23 -5.61 -18.58
N ASP A 83 17.92 -5.25 -17.31
CA ASP A 83 18.93 -5.05 -16.28
C ASP A 83 19.87 -6.27 -16.15
N PRO A 84 21.19 -6.11 -16.31
CA PRO A 84 22.11 -7.23 -16.36
C PRO A 84 22.22 -8.01 -15.04
N LYS A 85 22.01 -7.36 -13.89
CA LYS A 85 22.04 -8.03 -12.59
C LYS A 85 20.80 -8.89 -12.40
N LEU A 86 19.63 -8.37 -12.76
CA LEU A 86 18.39 -9.15 -12.73
C LEU A 86 18.46 -10.33 -13.71
N LEU A 87 18.94 -10.10 -14.93
CA LEU A 87 19.06 -11.14 -15.97
C LEU A 87 20.20 -12.14 -15.69
N ALA A 88 21.09 -11.87 -14.75
CA ALA A 88 22.05 -12.87 -14.26
C ALA A 88 21.39 -13.93 -13.36
N THR A 89 20.23 -13.62 -12.76
CA THR A 89 19.47 -14.54 -11.89
C THR A 89 18.63 -15.53 -12.71
N GLU A 90 18.40 -16.74 -12.19
CA GLU A 90 17.51 -17.70 -12.84
C GLU A 90 16.05 -17.18 -12.88
N PHE A 91 15.62 -16.47 -11.84
CA PHE A 91 14.30 -15.83 -11.78
C PHE A 91 14.11 -14.78 -12.87
N GLY A 92 15.06 -13.85 -13.01
CA GLY A 92 15.02 -12.81 -14.05
C GLY A 92 15.07 -13.38 -15.46
N LYS A 93 15.90 -14.40 -15.72
CA LYS A 93 15.94 -15.12 -17.01
C LYS A 93 14.60 -15.78 -17.33
N ALA A 94 14.00 -16.46 -16.36
CA ALA A 94 12.72 -17.16 -16.55
C ALA A 94 11.60 -16.17 -16.90
N LEU A 95 11.51 -15.04 -16.19
CA LEU A 95 10.54 -13.98 -16.46
C LEU A 95 10.77 -13.35 -17.85
N LYS A 96 12.00 -12.97 -18.15
CA LYS A 96 12.35 -12.37 -19.45
C LYS A 96 12.05 -13.30 -20.61
N GLY A 97 12.35 -14.59 -20.46
CA GLY A 97 12.04 -15.60 -21.48
C GLY A 97 10.55 -15.71 -21.80
N GLN A 98 9.67 -15.59 -20.79
CA GLN A 98 8.21 -15.57 -21.03
C GLN A 98 7.78 -14.29 -21.73
N ILE A 99 8.31 -13.13 -21.34
CA ILE A 99 8.00 -11.84 -21.95
C ILE A 99 8.43 -11.83 -23.42
N ASP A 100 9.66 -12.28 -23.72
CA ASP A 100 10.19 -12.34 -25.08
C ASP A 100 9.44 -13.33 -25.97
N ALA A 101 8.87 -14.38 -25.39
CA ALA A 101 8.00 -15.32 -26.06
C ALA A 101 6.56 -14.79 -26.26
N GLY A 102 6.25 -13.55 -25.85
CA GLY A 102 4.90 -12.97 -25.93
C GLY A 102 3.89 -13.62 -24.96
N ASN A 103 4.38 -14.21 -23.87
CA ASN A 103 3.55 -14.90 -22.86
C ASN A 103 3.58 -14.16 -21.49
N PRO A 104 2.95 -12.97 -21.36
CA PRO A 104 2.91 -12.24 -20.10
C PRO A 104 2.19 -13.01 -18.98
N ALA A 105 1.22 -13.86 -19.30
CA ALA A 105 0.55 -14.72 -18.32
C ALA A 105 1.51 -15.75 -17.71
N GLY A 106 2.46 -16.26 -18.50
CA GLY A 106 3.52 -17.14 -18.00
C GLY A 106 4.47 -16.42 -17.05
N ALA A 107 4.86 -15.19 -17.38
CA ALA A 107 5.67 -14.35 -16.49
C ALA A 107 4.93 -14.06 -15.17
N TRP A 108 3.67 -13.66 -15.25
CA TRP A 108 2.82 -13.47 -14.08
C TRP A 108 2.75 -14.72 -13.19
N LYS A 109 2.57 -15.90 -13.81
CA LYS A 109 2.52 -17.16 -13.07
C LYS A 109 3.82 -17.44 -12.33
N ILE A 110 4.98 -17.27 -12.96
CA ILE A 110 6.29 -17.44 -12.32
C ILE A 110 6.42 -16.53 -11.10
N TRP A 111 6.07 -15.27 -11.24
CA TRP A 111 6.13 -14.30 -10.15
C TRP A 111 5.15 -14.64 -9.01
N SER A 112 3.89 -14.95 -9.32
CA SER A 112 2.88 -15.28 -8.30
C SER A 112 3.20 -16.58 -7.55
N ASP A 113 3.72 -17.58 -8.25
CA ASP A 113 4.20 -18.83 -7.64
C ASP A 113 5.37 -18.56 -6.68
N SER A 114 6.30 -17.68 -7.04
CA SER A 114 7.42 -17.32 -6.17
C SER A 114 6.94 -16.66 -4.86
N LYS A 115 5.97 -15.75 -4.93
CA LYS A 115 5.34 -15.15 -3.73
C LYS A 115 4.69 -16.21 -2.83
N ALA A 116 4.03 -17.19 -3.44
CA ALA A 116 3.34 -18.25 -2.68
C ALA A 116 4.30 -19.13 -1.87
N THR A 117 5.59 -19.16 -2.23
CA THR A 117 6.60 -19.92 -1.46
C THR A 117 7.02 -19.23 -0.16
N GLY A 118 6.73 -17.93 -0.01
CA GLY A 118 7.24 -17.10 1.09
C GLY A 118 8.75 -16.89 1.06
N LYS A 119 9.43 -17.26 -0.04
CA LYS A 119 10.87 -17.10 -0.22
C LYS A 119 11.16 -16.04 -1.28
N ASP A 120 12.03 -15.11 -0.94
CA ASP A 120 12.48 -14.10 -1.89
C ASP A 120 13.36 -14.74 -2.99
N PRO A 121 12.93 -14.71 -4.26
CA PRO A 121 13.73 -15.24 -5.36
C PRO A 121 14.98 -14.40 -5.65
N LEU A 122 15.09 -13.19 -5.09
CA LEU A 122 16.20 -12.25 -5.23
C LEU A 122 16.95 -12.00 -3.91
N ALA A 123 16.79 -12.85 -2.89
CA ALA A 123 17.36 -12.69 -1.55
C ALA A 123 18.88 -12.39 -1.53
N ASN A 124 19.62 -12.95 -2.48
CA ASN A 124 21.08 -12.75 -2.61
C ASN A 124 21.47 -11.55 -3.49
N ASN A 125 20.51 -10.72 -3.89
CA ASN A 125 20.70 -9.60 -4.83
C ASN A 125 20.11 -8.31 -4.29
N GLN A 126 20.43 -7.98 -3.05
CA GLN A 126 19.91 -6.80 -2.33
C GLN A 126 20.20 -5.48 -3.06
N GLU A 127 21.25 -5.43 -3.88
CA GLU A 127 21.55 -4.26 -4.71
C GLU A 127 20.49 -3.97 -5.78
N ILE A 128 19.69 -4.96 -6.19
CA ILE A 128 18.57 -4.77 -7.11
C ILE A 128 17.49 -3.96 -6.40
N TYR A 129 17.09 -4.37 -5.20
CA TYR A 129 16.13 -3.64 -4.37
C TYR A 129 16.63 -2.25 -3.99
N GLN A 130 17.90 -2.13 -3.58
CA GLN A 130 18.50 -0.85 -3.22
C GLN A 130 18.50 0.11 -4.40
N SER A 131 18.77 -0.36 -5.62
CA SER A 131 18.74 0.45 -6.84
C SER A 131 17.33 0.96 -7.15
N ALA A 132 16.32 0.09 -7.05
CA ALA A 132 14.92 0.46 -7.27
C ALA A 132 14.44 1.46 -6.20
N TRP A 133 14.70 1.16 -4.93
CA TRP A 133 14.35 2.02 -3.80
C TRP A 133 14.97 3.41 -3.91
N SER A 134 16.27 3.47 -4.23
CA SER A 134 16.96 4.77 -4.38
C SER A 134 16.39 5.64 -5.50
N ARG A 135 15.77 5.07 -6.53
CA ARG A 135 15.07 5.82 -7.57
C ARG A 135 13.73 6.37 -7.07
N ILE A 136 12.97 5.58 -6.30
CA ILE A 136 11.71 6.02 -5.68
C ILE A 136 11.97 7.17 -4.71
N THR A 137 12.94 7.01 -3.82
CA THR A 137 13.30 8.04 -2.85
C THR A 137 13.83 9.31 -3.52
N ALA A 138 14.58 9.17 -4.63
CA ALA A 138 15.06 10.31 -5.42
C ALA A 138 13.91 11.05 -6.12
N ALA A 139 12.92 10.35 -6.64
CA ALA A 139 11.75 10.99 -7.23
C ALA A 139 10.95 11.77 -6.18
N ALA A 140 10.70 11.19 -5.00
CA ALA A 140 10.05 11.89 -3.90
C ALA A 140 10.81 13.15 -3.48
N GLU A 141 12.13 13.04 -3.26
CA GLU A 141 12.97 14.19 -2.91
C GLU A 141 12.94 15.30 -3.97
N HIS A 142 13.01 14.93 -5.26
CA HIS A 142 12.95 15.86 -6.38
C HIS A 142 11.63 16.62 -6.45
N HIS A 143 10.52 15.96 -6.21
CA HIS A 143 9.18 16.56 -6.30
C HIS A 143 8.69 17.22 -5.02
N ASN A 144 9.38 17.01 -3.88
CA ASN A 144 9.01 17.64 -2.61
C ASN A 144 9.29 19.13 -2.64
N GLN A 145 8.24 19.95 -2.54
CA GLN A 145 8.30 21.40 -2.58
C GLN A 145 7.58 21.97 -1.33
N PRO A 146 8.28 22.11 -0.20
CA PRO A 146 7.68 22.56 1.05
C PRO A 146 6.83 23.81 0.91
N GLY A 147 5.61 23.78 1.43
CA GLY A 147 4.64 24.87 1.32
C GLY A 147 3.80 24.89 0.02
N GLN A 148 4.11 24.05 -0.96
CA GLN A 148 3.35 23.90 -2.20
C GLN A 148 2.83 22.49 -2.39
N PHE A 149 3.71 21.50 -2.36
CA PHE A 149 3.38 20.10 -2.52
C PHE A 149 4.32 19.25 -1.65
N THR A 150 3.78 18.26 -0.94
CA THR A 150 4.58 17.31 -0.16
C THR A 150 4.64 15.96 -0.87
N ALA A 151 5.83 15.57 -1.30
CA ALA A 151 6.10 14.22 -1.77
C ALA A 151 6.70 13.42 -0.61
N PHE A 152 5.91 12.56 0.02
CA PHE A 152 6.40 11.65 1.04
C PHE A 152 7.08 10.43 0.42
N ILE A 153 8.06 9.90 1.11
CA ILE A 153 8.67 8.60 0.81
C ILE A 153 7.85 7.53 1.52
N GLY A 154 7.53 6.44 0.82
CA GLY A 154 6.79 5.32 1.40
C GLY A 154 6.95 4.04 0.60
N PHE A 155 6.44 2.96 1.14
CA PHE A 155 6.32 1.66 0.49
C PHE A 155 5.15 0.89 1.09
N GLU A 156 4.64 -0.10 0.39
CA GLU A 156 3.65 -1.01 0.95
C GLU A 156 4.31 -2.32 1.38
N TRP A 157 4.15 -2.66 2.67
CA TRP A 157 4.42 -3.98 3.20
C TRP A 157 3.20 -4.87 2.97
N THR A 158 3.38 -5.92 2.14
CA THR A 158 2.26 -6.71 1.59
C THR A 158 2.15 -8.05 2.31
N SER A 159 1.84 -8.03 3.59
CA SER A 159 1.65 -9.25 4.38
C SER A 159 0.35 -9.98 4.00
N ASN A 160 0.46 -11.27 3.69
CA ASN A 160 -0.66 -12.11 3.28
C ASN A 160 -0.66 -13.47 4.01
N PRO A 161 -0.74 -13.52 5.35
CA PRO A 161 -0.77 -14.77 6.10
C PRO A 161 -1.99 -15.60 5.71
N GLY A 162 -1.76 -16.81 5.21
CA GLY A 162 -2.84 -17.66 4.72
C GLY A 162 -3.65 -17.03 3.56
N LYS A 163 -3.06 -16.11 2.81
CA LYS A 163 -3.67 -15.30 1.74
C LYS A 163 -4.67 -14.24 2.23
N ASN A 164 -4.69 -13.92 3.52
CA ASN A 164 -5.50 -12.86 4.09
C ASN A 164 -4.74 -11.53 4.04
N ASN A 165 -5.42 -10.45 3.66
CA ASN A 165 -4.79 -9.15 3.54
C ASN A 165 -4.48 -8.55 4.92
N LEU A 166 -3.20 -8.29 5.18
CA LEU A 166 -2.71 -7.55 6.35
C LEU A 166 -1.73 -6.43 5.96
N HIS A 167 -1.93 -5.84 4.81
CA HIS A 167 -1.05 -4.84 4.22
C HIS A 167 -0.97 -3.55 5.05
N ARG A 168 0.18 -2.85 4.97
CA ARG A 168 0.41 -1.53 5.56
C ARG A 168 1.23 -0.66 4.62
N ASN A 169 0.79 0.57 4.44
CA ASN A 169 1.62 1.60 3.84
C ASN A 169 2.54 2.19 4.90
N VAL A 170 3.84 2.04 4.76
CA VAL A 170 4.84 2.61 5.65
C VAL A 170 5.32 3.94 5.06
N ILE A 171 5.21 5.02 5.84
CA ILE A 171 5.50 6.39 5.41
C ILE A 171 6.62 6.97 6.26
N PHE A 172 7.61 7.55 5.59
CA PHE A 172 8.75 8.23 6.20
C PHE A 172 8.44 9.71 6.36
N ARG A 173 8.76 10.26 7.55
CA ARG A 173 8.68 11.69 7.78
C ARG A 173 9.85 12.44 7.14
N GLY A 174 11.03 11.82 7.14
CA GLY A 174 12.27 12.40 6.62
C GLY A 174 12.47 12.16 5.13
N GLY A 175 13.62 12.63 4.63
CA GLY A 175 13.96 12.55 3.23
C GLY A 175 14.83 11.35 2.86
N LYS A 176 15.27 11.35 1.61
CA LYS A 176 16.08 10.33 0.95
C LYS A 176 17.30 9.89 1.76
N LYS A 177 18.02 10.83 2.40
CA LYS A 177 19.25 10.53 3.16
C LYS A 177 19.04 9.43 4.19
N ASN A 178 17.92 9.46 4.91
CA ASN A 178 17.61 8.45 5.93
C ASN A 178 16.95 7.22 5.30
N ALA A 179 16.00 7.41 4.37
CA ALA A 179 15.29 6.31 3.73
C ALA A 179 16.22 5.35 2.97
N ASP A 180 17.27 5.86 2.30
CA ASP A 180 18.26 5.04 1.58
C ASP A 180 19.17 4.18 2.48
N THR A 181 19.11 4.36 3.81
CA THR A 181 19.90 3.56 4.75
C THR A 181 19.32 2.15 4.97
N VAL A 182 18.16 1.89 4.40
CA VAL A 182 17.43 0.62 4.46
C VAL A 182 16.90 0.23 3.07
N VAL A 183 16.54 -1.05 2.93
CA VAL A 183 15.64 -1.52 1.89
C VAL A 183 14.26 -1.70 2.54
N PRO A 184 13.14 -1.47 1.83
CA PRO A 184 11.80 -1.73 2.36
C PRO A 184 11.65 -3.12 2.97
N PHE A 185 11.05 -3.18 4.16
CA PHE A 185 10.71 -4.44 4.82
C PHE A 185 9.57 -5.12 4.07
N SER A 186 9.71 -6.39 3.77
CA SER A 186 8.81 -7.16 2.92
C SER A 186 8.17 -8.33 3.66
N ASN A 187 7.18 -8.97 3.06
CA ASN A 187 6.64 -10.21 3.59
C ASN A 187 7.62 -11.38 3.51
N PHE A 188 8.70 -11.26 2.73
CA PHE A 188 9.79 -12.24 2.72
C PHE A 188 10.63 -12.17 4.00
N ASP A 189 10.62 -11.03 4.69
CA ASP A 189 11.25 -10.86 6.00
C ASP A 189 10.33 -11.38 7.11
N SER A 190 9.07 -10.99 7.11
CA SER A 190 8.03 -11.51 8.04
C SER A 190 6.62 -11.16 7.58
N PHE A 191 5.65 -12.01 7.96
CA PHE A 191 4.21 -11.76 7.83
C PHE A 191 3.61 -11.06 9.06
N ASP A 192 4.35 -10.97 10.18
CA ASP A 192 3.83 -10.48 11.44
C ASP A 192 3.96 -8.95 11.54
N PRO A 193 2.87 -8.20 11.80
CA PRO A 193 2.95 -6.77 11.99
C PRO A 193 3.82 -6.36 13.18
N GLU A 194 4.00 -7.21 14.20
CA GLU A 194 4.90 -6.91 15.31
C GLU A 194 6.36 -6.87 14.88
N ASP A 195 6.78 -7.71 13.92
CA ASP A 195 8.13 -7.67 13.33
C ASP A 195 8.34 -6.43 12.45
N LEU A 196 7.28 -5.98 11.74
CA LEU A 196 7.31 -4.71 11.02
C LEU A 196 7.52 -3.54 12.00
N TRP A 197 6.79 -3.51 13.13
CA TRP A 197 6.96 -2.46 14.13
C TRP A 197 8.35 -2.48 14.76
N ASP A 198 8.95 -3.65 14.97
CA ASP A 198 10.33 -3.78 15.44
C ASP A 198 11.34 -3.26 14.41
N TRP A 199 11.11 -3.52 13.11
CA TRP A 199 11.92 -2.94 12.04
C TRP A 199 11.80 -1.41 12.03
N MET A 200 10.60 -0.86 12.17
CA MET A 200 10.35 0.58 12.25
C MET A 200 11.06 1.21 13.45
N ALA A 201 11.01 0.54 14.62
CA ALA A 201 11.70 1.01 15.83
C ALA A 201 13.22 1.07 15.63
N ARG A 202 13.81 0.01 15.08
CA ARG A 202 15.26 -0.02 14.76
C ARG A 202 15.66 1.07 13.76
N PHE A 203 14.81 1.36 12.78
CA PHE A 203 15.06 2.46 11.84
C PHE A 203 15.06 3.82 12.54
N GLU A 204 14.05 4.10 13.39
CA GLU A 204 13.99 5.36 14.15
C GLU A 204 15.17 5.50 15.11
N GLU A 205 15.56 4.43 15.80
CA GLU A 205 16.73 4.43 16.69
C GLU A 205 18.03 4.75 15.94
N LYS A 206 18.21 4.13 14.76
CA LYS A 206 19.41 4.30 13.95
C LYS A 206 19.54 5.68 13.33
N THR A 207 18.42 6.26 12.88
CA THR A 207 18.43 7.46 12.02
C THR A 207 17.97 8.75 12.74
N GLY A 208 17.23 8.63 13.84
CA GLY A 208 16.52 9.73 14.49
C GLY A 208 15.29 10.21 13.72
N ASP A 209 14.96 9.59 12.60
CA ASP A 209 13.79 9.90 11.78
C ASP A 209 12.51 9.31 12.39
N LYS A 210 11.36 9.51 11.74
CA LYS A 210 10.04 9.01 12.19
C LYS A 210 9.33 8.28 11.08
N LEU A 211 8.62 7.21 11.47
CA LEU A 211 7.77 6.40 10.60
C LEU A 211 6.36 6.32 11.16
N LEU A 212 5.40 6.05 10.28
CA LEU A 212 4.09 5.54 10.62
C LEU A 212 3.68 4.46 9.61
N ALA A 213 2.75 3.59 10.01
CA ALA A 213 2.13 2.62 9.13
C ALA A 213 0.63 2.85 9.05
N ILE A 214 0.05 2.69 7.85
CA ILE A 214 -1.39 2.82 7.60
C ILE A 214 -1.92 1.46 7.15
N PRO A 215 -2.60 0.70 8.02
CA PRO A 215 -3.29 -0.52 7.62
C PRO A 215 -4.44 -0.21 6.68
N HIS A 216 -4.72 -1.13 5.76
CA HIS A 216 -5.82 -1.01 4.81
C HIS A 216 -6.42 -2.36 4.44
N ASN A 217 -7.58 -2.31 3.77
CA ASN A 217 -8.35 -3.49 3.35
C ASN A 217 -8.62 -4.51 4.48
N GLY A 218 -9.02 -4.03 5.65
CA GLY A 218 -9.53 -4.91 6.72
C GLY A 218 -10.67 -5.80 6.24
N ASN A 219 -11.52 -5.29 5.34
CA ASN A 219 -12.58 -6.03 4.66
C ASN A 219 -12.10 -7.27 3.87
N LEU A 220 -10.81 -7.39 3.58
CA LEU A 220 -10.19 -8.53 2.89
C LEU A 220 -9.27 -9.36 3.81
N SER A 221 -9.28 -9.09 5.11
CA SER A 221 -8.38 -9.73 6.07
C SER A 221 -8.89 -11.05 6.67
N ASN A 222 -10.14 -11.43 6.41
CA ASN A 222 -10.82 -12.54 7.08
C ASN A 222 -10.70 -12.49 8.62
N GLY A 223 -10.92 -11.28 9.17
CA GLY A 223 -10.93 -11.01 10.60
C GLY A 223 -9.56 -10.82 11.26
N LEU A 224 -8.47 -10.83 10.48
CA LEU A 224 -7.12 -10.69 11.05
C LEU A 224 -6.72 -9.23 11.31
N MET A 225 -7.32 -8.25 10.60
CA MET A 225 -6.91 -6.84 10.71
C MET A 225 -7.06 -6.29 12.13
N PHE A 226 -8.15 -6.63 12.78
CA PHE A 226 -8.45 -6.22 14.15
C PHE A 226 -8.72 -7.43 15.04
N ASP A 227 -7.89 -8.47 14.95
CA ASP A 227 -8.06 -9.69 15.74
C ASP A 227 -7.91 -9.43 17.25
N ASP A 228 -8.41 -10.34 18.06
CA ASP A 228 -8.30 -10.31 19.53
C ASP A 228 -7.04 -10.99 20.04
N VAL A 229 -6.27 -11.58 19.14
CA VAL A 229 -5.02 -12.28 19.44
C VAL A 229 -3.91 -11.83 18.50
N THR A 230 -2.68 -11.92 18.95
CA THR A 230 -1.48 -11.67 18.14
C THR A 230 -1.37 -12.68 16.98
N LEU A 231 -0.75 -12.30 15.88
CA LEU A 231 -0.74 -13.14 14.69
C LEU A 231 0.04 -14.43 14.87
N SER A 232 1.26 -14.36 15.36
CA SER A 232 2.16 -15.53 15.46
C SER A 232 1.96 -16.34 16.74
N SER A 233 1.92 -15.69 17.89
CA SER A 233 1.84 -16.39 19.19
C SER A 233 0.42 -16.80 19.59
N LYS A 234 -0.61 -16.23 18.94
CA LYS A 234 -2.04 -16.42 19.26
C LYS A 234 -2.39 -16.09 20.72
N ASN A 235 -1.58 -15.25 21.35
CA ASN A 235 -1.88 -14.74 22.68
C ASN A 235 -2.95 -13.64 22.62
N PRO A 236 -3.82 -13.50 23.63
CA PRO A 236 -4.69 -12.35 23.78
C PRO A 236 -3.89 -11.05 23.70
N LEU A 237 -4.47 -10.00 23.10
CA LEU A 237 -3.83 -8.69 23.07
C LEU A 237 -3.58 -8.19 24.49
N ASP A 238 -2.36 -7.81 24.77
CA ASP A 238 -1.91 -7.25 26.02
C ASP A 238 -1.60 -5.74 25.91
N ARG A 239 -1.13 -5.15 27.00
CA ARG A 239 -0.80 -3.74 27.06
C ARG A 239 0.36 -3.38 26.12
N ASP A 240 1.39 -4.21 26.04
CA ASP A 240 2.56 -3.95 25.18
C ASP A 240 2.17 -3.91 23.72
N TYR A 241 1.42 -4.91 23.25
CA TYR A 241 0.86 -4.90 21.90
C TYR A 241 0.03 -3.64 21.62
N ALA A 242 -0.84 -3.26 22.58
CA ALA A 242 -1.72 -2.10 22.40
C ALA A 242 -0.93 -0.78 22.32
N GLU A 243 0.12 -0.61 23.14
CA GLU A 243 1.01 0.55 23.10
C GLU A 243 1.78 0.63 21.78
N ARG A 244 2.33 -0.49 21.32
CA ARG A 244 3.06 -0.59 20.05
C ARG A 244 2.15 -0.28 18.87
N ARG A 245 0.97 -0.89 18.81
CA ARG A 245 0.02 -0.65 17.72
C ARG A 245 -0.44 0.81 17.68
N ALA A 246 -0.84 1.38 18.80
CA ALA A 246 -1.26 2.79 18.88
C ALA A 246 -0.13 3.77 18.46
N ARG A 247 1.14 3.39 18.73
CA ARG A 247 2.31 4.18 18.32
C ARG A 247 2.55 4.14 16.82
N TRP A 248 2.45 2.95 16.19
CA TRP A 248 2.88 2.74 14.80
C TRP A 248 1.75 2.91 13.79
N GLU A 249 0.49 2.63 14.19
CA GLU A 249 -0.68 2.67 13.31
C GLU A 249 -1.69 3.76 13.77
N PRO A 250 -1.28 5.06 13.71
CA PRO A 250 -2.15 6.16 14.17
C PRO A 250 -3.27 6.49 13.18
N LEU A 251 -3.24 5.93 11.98
CA LEU A 251 -4.22 6.08 10.90
C LEU A 251 -4.68 4.71 10.40
N TYR A 252 -5.88 4.67 9.84
CA TYR A 252 -6.44 3.53 9.13
C TYR A 252 -7.09 4.00 7.82
N GLU A 253 -6.78 3.35 6.71
CA GLU A 253 -7.40 3.60 5.41
C GLU A 253 -8.72 2.86 5.33
N VAL A 254 -9.83 3.63 5.43
CA VAL A 254 -11.19 3.08 5.52
C VAL A 254 -11.82 2.79 4.18
N THR A 255 -11.32 3.41 3.10
CA THR A 255 -11.90 3.23 1.76
C THR A 255 -10.85 3.39 0.68
N GLN A 256 -10.98 2.60 -0.36
CA GLN A 256 -10.19 2.62 -1.58
C GLN A 256 -10.89 1.78 -2.66
N MET A 257 -10.29 1.62 -3.84
CA MET A 257 -10.92 0.92 -4.99
C MET A 257 -11.28 -0.55 -4.75
N LYS A 258 -10.75 -1.20 -3.69
CA LYS A 258 -11.12 -2.58 -3.28
C LYS A 258 -12.19 -2.58 -2.17
N GLY A 259 -13.01 -1.54 -2.10
CA GLY A 259 -14.21 -1.44 -1.27
C GLY A 259 -14.02 -0.67 0.03
N ASP A 260 -15.15 -0.47 0.72
CA ASP A 260 -15.22 0.21 2.01
C ASP A 260 -14.83 -0.71 3.16
N GLY A 261 -14.11 -0.17 4.13
CA GLY A 261 -13.70 -0.82 5.38
C GLY A 261 -14.20 -0.08 6.62
N GLU A 262 -15.09 0.92 6.48
CA GLU A 262 -15.62 1.69 7.61
C GLU A 262 -16.73 0.93 8.33
N ALA A 263 -17.78 0.52 7.59
CA ALA A 263 -18.99 -0.07 8.12
C ALA A 263 -19.45 -1.28 7.27
N HIS A 264 -20.35 -2.08 7.83
CA HIS A 264 -20.97 -3.19 7.11
C HIS A 264 -22.45 -3.28 7.50
N PRO A 265 -23.39 -3.60 6.55
CA PRO A 265 -24.84 -3.65 6.84
C PRO A 265 -25.23 -4.62 7.96
N MET A 266 -24.52 -5.72 8.13
CA MET A 266 -24.77 -6.66 9.22
C MET A 266 -24.36 -6.12 10.60
N LEU A 267 -23.44 -5.16 10.64
CA LEU A 267 -22.90 -4.57 11.88
C LEU A 267 -23.54 -3.22 12.21
N SER A 268 -23.95 -2.46 11.19
CA SER A 268 -24.54 -1.10 11.29
C SER A 268 -25.93 -1.08 10.66
N ARG A 269 -26.86 -1.86 11.21
CA ARG A 269 -28.19 -2.16 10.63
C ARG A 269 -29.12 -0.95 10.48
N THR A 270 -28.83 0.13 11.16
CA THR A 270 -29.63 1.37 11.13
C THR A 270 -29.00 2.47 10.28
N ASP A 271 -27.85 2.20 9.69
CA ASP A 271 -27.13 3.12 8.79
C ASP A 271 -27.48 2.79 7.34
N GLU A 272 -28.21 3.69 6.69
CA GLU A 272 -28.64 3.53 5.28
C GLU A 272 -27.48 3.55 4.28
N PHE A 273 -26.28 4.00 4.68
CA PHE A 273 -25.08 4.05 3.86
C PHE A 273 -24.09 2.92 4.18
N ALA A 274 -24.40 2.01 5.08
CA ALA A 274 -23.49 0.95 5.49
C ALA A 274 -23.18 -0.08 4.37
N ASP A 275 -23.94 -0.09 3.29
CA ASP A 275 -23.74 -0.94 2.11
C ASP A 275 -22.99 -0.25 0.95
N PHE A 276 -22.54 1.01 1.17
CA PHE A 276 -21.79 1.76 0.18
C PHE A 276 -20.47 1.02 -0.16
N GLU A 277 -20.29 0.74 -1.45
CA GLU A 277 -19.09 0.05 -2.00
C GLU A 277 -18.64 -1.19 -1.20
N THR A 278 -19.57 -1.94 -0.63
CA THR A 278 -19.27 -3.15 0.14
C THR A 278 -18.56 -4.20 -0.71
N TRP A 279 -17.37 -4.60 -0.27
CA TRP A 279 -16.62 -5.72 -0.83
C TRP A 279 -16.31 -6.71 0.30
N ASP A 280 -17.20 -7.70 0.48
CA ASP A 280 -17.21 -8.62 1.61
C ASP A 280 -17.14 -10.11 1.21
N LYS A 281 -16.83 -10.40 -0.06
CA LYS A 281 -16.84 -11.77 -0.62
C LYS A 281 -15.53 -12.54 -0.35
N GLY A 282 -15.03 -12.45 0.85
CA GLY A 282 -13.79 -13.08 1.27
C GLY A 282 -12.57 -12.20 1.07
N GLN A 283 -11.42 -12.82 0.99
CA GLN A 283 -10.14 -12.21 0.65
C GLN A 283 -9.92 -12.28 -0.88
N LEU A 284 -8.78 -11.79 -1.39
CA LEU A 284 -8.43 -11.90 -2.82
C LEU A 284 -8.10 -13.33 -3.29
N GLY A 285 -8.17 -14.32 -2.40
CA GLY A 285 -8.01 -15.75 -2.68
C GLY A 285 -9.31 -16.52 -2.49
N PRO A 286 -9.25 -17.86 -2.52
CA PRO A 286 -10.43 -18.72 -2.50
C PRO A 286 -11.03 -18.99 -1.11
N ALA A 287 -10.41 -18.50 -0.02
CA ALA A 287 -10.91 -18.77 1.33
C ALA A 287 -12.23 -18.03 1.57
N PRO A 288 -13.29 -18.72 2.02
CA PRO A 288 -14.58 -18.09 2.26
C PRO A 288 -14.53 -17.20 3.50
N LYS A 289 -15.27 -16.09 3.45
CA LYS A 289 -15.56 -15.25 4.60
C LYS A 289 -16.74 -15.82 5.38
N THR A 290 -16.65 -15.75 6.72
CA THR A 290 -17.73 -16.11 7.63
C THR A 290 -18.20 -14.91 8.43
N PRO A 291 -19.49 -14.84 8.88
CA PRO A 291 -20.03 -13.66 9.56
C PRO A 291 -19.30 -13.27 10.85
N ASP A 292 -18.66 -14.22 11.54
CA ASP A 292 -17.89 -13.96 12.76
C ASP A 292 -16.57 -13.22 12.50
N MET A 293 -16.10 -13.16 11.26
CA MET A 293 -14.92 -12.39 10.86
C MET A 293 -15.23 -10.88 10.79
N LEU A 294 -16.43 -10.51 10.37
CA LEU A 294 -16.83 -9.12 10.10
C LEU A 294 -16.55 -8.13 11.25
N PRO A 295 -16.82 -8.43 12.54
CA PRO A 295 -16.54 -7.50 13.64
C PRO A 295 -15.05 -7.16 13.80
N ARG A 296 -14.16 -7.94 13.18
CA ARG A 296 -12.71 -7.77 13.24
C ARG A 296 -12.11 -7.22 11.94
N GLU A 297 -12.97 -6.71 11.04
CA GLU A 297 -12.58 -6.22 9.71
C GLU A 297 -12.86 -4.73 9.52
N TYR A 298 -13.92 -4.21 10.16
CA TYR A 298 -14.46 -2.89 9.90
C TYR A 298 -14.09 -1.88 11.00
N ALA A 299 -13.75 -0.67 10.58
CA ALA A 299 -13.22 0.38 11.45
C ALA A 299 -14.17 0.75 12.59
N ARG A 300 -15.48 0.87 12.36
CA ARG A 300 -16.45 1.23 13.41
C ARG A 300 -16.47 0.19 14.54
N GLU A 301 -16.39 -1.10 14.21
CA GLU A 301 -16.31 -2.14 15.22
C GLU A 301 -14.96 -2.17 15.94
N ALA A 302 -13.88 -1.91 15.19
CA ALA A 302 -12.55 -1.77 15.81
C ALA A 302 -12.51 -0.61 16.83
N LEU A 303 -13.07 0.56 16.47
CA LEU A 303 -13.17 1.70 17.40
C LEU A 303 -13.97 1.38 18.68
N LYS A 304 -15.12 0.69 18.54
CA LYS A 304 -15.92 0.23 19.71
C LYS A 304 -15.12 -0.72 20.58
N ARG A 305 -14.45 -1.71 19.98
CA ARG A 305 -13.62 -2.68 20.69
C ARG A 305 -12.39 -2.04 21.32
N GLY A 306 -11.83 -1.01 20.67
CA GLY A 306 -10.75 -0.19 21.21
C GLY A 306 -11.11 0.44 22.56
N LEU A 307 -12.33 0.96 22.73
CA LEU A 307 -12.81 1.48 24.02
C LEU A 307 -12.89 0.39 25.08
N SER A 308 -13.27 -0.84 24.71
CA SER A 308 -13.28 -1.98 25.64
C SER A 308 -11.85 -2.40 26.04
N TYR A 309 -10.90 -2.35 25.11
CA TYR A 309 -9.49 -2.59 25.42
C TYR A 309 -8.90 -1.51 26.32
N GLU A 310 -9.25 -0.23 26.08
CA GLU A 310 -8.81 0.87 26.95
C GLU A 310 -9.27 0.66 28.41
N ALA A 311 -10.51 0.21 28.61
CA ALA A 311 -11.02 -0.11 29.94
C ALA A 311 -10.29 -1.28 30.61
N LYS A 312 -9.80 -2.26 29.83
CA LYS A 312 -9.11 -3.46 30.35
C LYS A 312 -7.61 -3.26 30.51
N LEU A 313 -6.97 -2.62 29.55
CA LEU A 313 -5.50 -2.54 29.42
C LEU A 313 -4.96 -1.16 29.81
N GLY A 314 -5.83 -0.14 29.93
CA GLY A 314 -5.46 1.25 30.17
C GLY A 314 -4.95 1.95 28.91
N ILE A 315 -5.05 1.31 27.74
CA ILE A 315 -4.69 1.87 26.44
C ILE A 315 -5.56 1.24 25.34
N ASN A 316 -5.86 2.05 24.30
CA ASN A 316 -6.68 1.68 23.17
C ASN A 316 -5.80 1.35 21.95
N PRO A 317 -5.70 0.08 21.52
CA PRO A 317 -4.90 -0.31 20.35
C PRO A 317 -5.50 0.15 19.02
N PHE A 318 -6.76 0.59 19.00
CA PHE A 318 -7.52 0.96 17.81
C PHE A 318 -7.94 2.44 17.83
N LYS A 319 -7.18 3.30 18.49
CA LYS A 319 -7.39 4.75 18.51
C LYS A 319 -6.68 5.40 17.31
N PHE A 320 -7.23 5.20 16.13
CA PHE A 320 -6.69 5.73 14.88
C PHE A 320 -7.60 6.80 14.27
N GLY A 321 -7.02 7.70 13.47
CA GLY A 321 -7.74 8.55 12.53
C GLY A 321 -8.08 7.81 11.25
N LEU A 322 -9.04 8.33 10.47
CA LEU A 322 -9.50 7.73 9.23
C LEU A 322 -8.97 8.51 8.03
N ILE A 323 -8.57 7.78 6.98
CA ILE A 323 -8.16 8.35 5.70
C ILE A 323 -8.72 7.50 4.56
N GLY A 324 -9.01 8.13 3.41
CA GLY A 324 -9.28 7.45 2.14
C GLY A 324 -8.11 7.61 1.19
N SER A 325 -7.84 6.62 0.35
CA SER A 325 -6.80 6.64 -0.67
C SER A 325 -7.25 5.87 -1.90
N THR A 326 -6.47 5.87 -2.98
CA THR A 326 -6.90 5.22 -4.22
C THR A 326 -6.54 3.75 -4.29
N ASP A 327 -5.35 3.39 -3.86
CA ASP A 327 -4.73 2.10 -4.19
C ASP A 327 -4.69 1.87 -5.72
N SER A 328 -4.54 2.96 -6.49
CA SER A 328 -4.48 2.88 -7.96
C SER A 328 -3.17 2.24 -8.39
N HIS A 329 -3.24 1.38 -9.39
CA HIS A 329 -2.08 0.71 -10.01
C HIS A 329 -1.79 1.28 -11.41
N THR A 330 -2.19 2.53 -11.66
CA THR A 330 -1.98 3.23 -12.94
C THR A 330 -0.99 4.39 -12.81
N SER A 331 -0.43 4.63 -11.62
CA SER A 331 0.35 5.84 -11.28
C SER A 331 -0.46 7.14 -11.30
N LEU A 332 -1.77 7.06 -11.48
CA LEU A 332 -2.68 8.20 -11.64
C LEU A 332 -3.62 8.25 -10.43
N ALA A 333 -3.28 9.08 -9.45
CA ALA A 333 -4.05 9.28 -8.22
C ALA A 333 -5.29 10.13 -8.48
N THR A 334 -6.37 9.51 -8.97
CA THR A 334 -7.65 10.17 -9.23
C THR A 334 -8.83 9.26 -8.98
N THR A 335 -9.92 9.81 -8.43
CA THR A 335 -11.18 9.12 -8.17
C THR A 335 -12.39 9.87 -8.73
N THR A 336 -12.19 10.99 -9.44
CA THR A 336 -13.29 11.72 -10.08
C THR A 336 -13.84 10.93 -11.26
N GLU A 337 -15.16 10.75 -11.32
CA GLU A 337 -15.86 9.97 -12.34
C GLU A 337 -15.50 10.36 -13.79
N ASP A 338 -15.36 11.65 -14.05
CA ASP A 338 -15.03 12.20 -15.36
C ASP A 338 -13.54 12.18 -15.69
N ASN A 339 -12.70 11.69 -14.77
CA ASN A 339 -11.25 11.61 -14.93
C ASN A 339 -10.66 10.33 -14.29
N PHE A 340 -11.43 9.25 -14.25
CA PHE A 340 -11.04 7.98 -13.66
C PHE A 340 -10.31 7.09 -14.67
N PHE A 341 -9.10 6.64 -14.33
CA PHE A 341 -8.25 5.81 -15.20
C PHE A 341 -8.29 4.32 -14.85
N GLY A 342 -9.18 3.91 -13.94
CA GLY A 342 -9.31 2.52 -13.52
C GLY A 342 -8.34 2.13 -12.41
N LYS A 343 -8.50 0.93 -11.92
CA LYS A 343 -7.63 0.32 -10.88
C LYS A 343 -6.28 -0.13 -11.45
N LEU A 344 -6.26 -0.64 -12.67
CA LEU A 344 -5.12 -1.29 -13.32
C LEU A 344 -4.92 -0.73 -14.72
N ALA A 345 -3.69 -0.71 -15.22
CA ALA A 345 -3.39 -0.29 -16.60
C ALA A 345 -4.16 -1.10 -17.66
N ALA A 346 -4.48 -2.36 -17.36
CA ALA A 346 -5.28 -3.21 -18.24
C ALA A 346 -6.73 -2.71 -18.46
N VAL A 347 -7.25 -1.86 -17.60
CA VAL A 347 -8.61 -1.26 -17.71
C VAL A 347 -8.59 0.25 -17.86
N GLU A 348 -7.43 0.85 -18.12
CA GLU A 348 -7.34 2.27 -18.47
C GLU A 348 -8.14 2.58 -19.74
N PRO A 349 -8.71 3.80 -19.86
CA PRO A 349 -9.27 4.29 -21.11
C PRO A 349 -8.27 4.15 -22.26
N THR A 350 -8.73 3.70 -23.43
CA THR A 350 -7.89 3.47 -24.60
C THR A 350 -8.67 3.68 -25.89
N ALA A 351 -7.96 4.04 -26.96
CA ALA A 351 -8.54 4.08 -28.30
C ALA A 351 -8.37 2.75 -29.07
N ASP A 352 -7.80 1.73 -28.44
CA ASP A 352 -7.61 0.41 -29.05
C ASP A 352 -8.95 -0.35 -29.13
N PRO A 353 -9.49 -0.60 -30.34
CA PRO A 353 -10.79 -1.26 -30.50
C PRO A 353 -10.82 -2.71 -30.01
N VAL A 354 -9.67 -3.35 -29.82
CA VAL A 354 -9.58 -4.74 -29.29
C VAL A 354 -9.91 -4.77 -27.79
N ARG A 355 -9.87 -3.62 -27.12
CA ARG A 355 -10.14 -3.50 -25.68
C ARG A 355 -11.55 -3.00 -25.35
N PHE A 356 -12.44 -2.87 -26.34
CA PHE A 356 -13.84 -2.49 -26.20
C PHE A 356 -14.78 -3.67 -26.49
#